data_214e6415189185b2f7166d1c4faf5f49
#
_entry.id   214e6415189185b2f7166d1c4faf5f49
#
_cell.length_a   1.000
_cell.length_b   1.000
_cell.length_c   1.000
_cell.angle_alpha   90.00
_cell.angle_beta   90.00
_cell.angle_gamma   90.00
#
_symmetry.space_group_name_H-M   'P 1'
#
loop_
_entity.id
_entity.type
_entity.pdbx_description
1 polymer ?
#
loop_
_entity_poly.entity_id
_entity_poly.type
_entity_poly.pdbx_seq_one_letter_code
_entity_poly.pdbx_strand_id
1 'polypeptide(L)'
;GQSVDATAGGICQLSSNLYWVTLKANLEIVERHKHQFNGGYMPVIGTDATVWSDQLDFRFQNNTDYPIKIESYLDKNHKLHVTIYGTDTTGIHGEPYHVVISTVPYKNTYQPKDSIPVGTEPQRDPNYSRYNGYTVDLYQKLVDKNGKTISTTLLYRNTYKASDAVYYYNPADAARWGIDPSTGLKTLTPVTPTPSPS
;
A
#
# COMPACT_ATOMS: atom_id res chain seq x y z
N GLY A 1 5.53 -2.48 10.81
CA GLY A 1 4.37 -2.02 11.56
C GLY A 1 3.42 -3.17 11.82
N GLN A 2 2.94 -3.31 13.03
CA GLN A 2 1.87 -4.26 13.32
C GLN A 2 0.63 -3.86 12.54
N SER A 3 -0.05 -4.84 11.92
CA SER A 3 -1.35 -4.65 11.30
C SER A 3 -2.35 -4.31 12.41
N VAL A 4 -2.89 -3.10 12.39
CA VAL A 4 -3.96 -2.70 13.32
C VAL A 4 -5.25 -3.37 12.83
N ASP A 5 -6.02 -3.86 13.74
CA ASP A 5 -7.27 -4.61 13.67
C ASP A 5 -7.96 -4.75 12.29
N ALA A 6 -8.37 -5.97 11.96
CA ALA A 6 -9.07 -6.32 10.72
C ALA A 6 -10.30 -5.42 10.42
N THR A 7 -10.95 -4.88 11.44
CA THR A 7 -12.08 -3.97 11.31
C THR A 7 -11.68 -2.62 10.73
N ALA A 8 -10.55 -2.05 11.17
CA ALA A 8 -10.04 -0.77 10.65
C ALA A 8 -9.53 -0.91 9.20
N GLY A 9 -8.98 -2.06 8.83
CA GLY A 9 -8.52 -2.35 7.46
C GLY A 9 -9.65 -2.32 6.43
N GLY A 10 -10.83 -2.81 6.78
CA GLY A 10 -12.02 -2.80 5.91
C GLY A 10 -12.53 -1.38 5.62
N ILE A 11 -12.50 -0.49 6.61
CA ILE A 11 -12.93 0.90 6.45
C ILE A 11 -12.01 1.65 5.49
N CYS A 12 -10.68 1.52 5.64
CA CYS A 12 -9.72 2.16 4.74
C CYS A 12 -9.78 1.60 3.32
N GLN A 13 -10.17 0.33 3.16
CA GLN A 13 -10.39 -0.24 1.83
C GLN A 13 -11.62 0.39 1.16
N LEU A 14 -12.70 0.63 1.91
CA LEU A 14 -13.89 1.31 1.41
C LEU A 14 -13.57 2.76 1.02
N SER A 15 -12.92 3.53 1.89
CA SER A 15 -12.57 4.93 1.62
C SER A 15 -11.63 5.07 0.43
N SER A 16 -10.67 4.15 0.25
CA SER A 16 -9.78 4.13 -0.91
C SER A 16 -10.53 3.83 -2.22
N ASN A 17 -11.45 2.85 -2.20
CA ASN A 17 -12.27 2.57 -3.38
C ASN A 17 -13.23 3.73 -3.70
N LEU A 18 -13.78 4.38 -2.68
CA LEU A 18 -14.60 5.58 -2.85
C LEU A 18 -13.77 6.72 -3.46
N TYR A 19 -12.55 6.96 -2.97
CA TYR A 19 -11.63 7.94 -3.56
C TYR A 19 -11.33 7.62 -5.03
N TRP A 20 -11.07 6.34 -5.36
CA TRP A 20 -10.82 5.90 -6.73
C TRP A 20 -11.98 6.24 -7.67
N VAL A 21 -13.22 5.87 -7.29
CA VAL A 21 -14.39 6.14 -8.14
C VAL A 21 -14.75 7.62 -8.19
N THR A 22 -14.47 8.39 -7.13
CA THR A 22 -14.62 9.85 -7.10
C THR A 22 -13.70 10.53 -8.10
N LEU A 23 -12.42 10.12 -8.16
CA LEU A 23 -11.49 10.62 -9.18
C LEU A 23 -11.97 10.29 -10.60
N LYS A 24 -12.47 9.06 -10.81
CA LYS A 24 -12.99 8.65 -12.14
C LYS A 24 -14.25 9.42 -12.54
N ALA A 25 -15.09 9.77 -11.59
CA ALA A 25 -16.28 10.59 -11.80
C ALA A 25 -15.98 12.09 -11.92
N ASN A 26 -14.70 12.50 -11.79
CA ASN A 26 -14.25 13.90 -11.81
C ASN A 26 -14.98 14.77 -10.77
N LEU A 27 -15.25 14.22 -9.59
CA LEU A 27 -15.79 14.96 -8.45
C LEU A 27 -14.66 15.62 -7.64
N GLU A 28 -14.98 16.71 -6.96
CA GLU A 28 -13.99 17.51 -6.22
C GLU A 28 -13.56 16.79 -4.93
N ILE A 29 -12.25 16.62 -4.74
CA ILE A 29 -11.67 16.07 -3.50
C ILE A 29 -11.44 17.20 -2.51
N VAL A 30 -12.10 17.13 -1.35
CA VAL A 30 -12.01 18.14 -0.29
C VAL A 30 -10.93 17.77 0.73
N GLU A 31 -10.86 16.48 1.11
CA GLU A 31 -9.90 15.98 2.09
C GLU A 31 -9.50 14.55 1.76
N ARG A 32 -8.19 14.28 1.82
CA ARG A 32 -7.66 12.94 1.62
C ARG A 32 -6.34 12.78 2.35
N HIS A 33 -6.20 11.70 3.09
CA HIS A 33 -4.96 11.27 3.74
C HIS A 33 -4.49 9.94 3.17
N LYS A 34 -3.18 9.84 2.88
CA LYS A 34 -2.57 8.60 2.40
C LYS A 34 -2.17 7.68 3.55
N HIS A 35 -2.05 6.40 3.30
CA HIS A 35 -1.44 5.48 4.26
C HIS A 35 0.07 5.74 4.42
N GLN A 36 0.62 5.26 5.54
CA GLN A 36 2.06 5.29 5.76
C GLN A 36 2.81 4.33 4.83
N PHE A 37 2.20 3.19 4.52
CA PHE A 37 2.74 2.14 3.66
C PHE A 37 1.81 1.91 2.47
N ASN A 38 2.39 1.53 1.31
CA ASN A 38 1.58 1.10 0.18
C ASN A 38 1.19 -0.38 0.35
N GLY A 39 -0.06 -0.63 0.71
CA GLY A 39 -0.61 -1.97 0.91
C GLY A 39 -0.84 -2.77 -0.37
N GLY A 40 -0.73 -2.14 -1.54
CA GLY A 40 -0.82 -2.80 -2.85
C GLY A 40 -2.23 -3.24 -3.27
N TYR A 41 -3.28 -2.83 -2.57
CA TYR A 41 -4.66 -3.21 -2.91
C TYR A 41 -5.35 -2.25 -3.89
N MET A 42 -4.77 -1.08 -4.13
CA MET A 42 -5.26 -0.14 -5.14
C MET A 42 -4.54 -0.33 -6.48
N PRO A 43 -5.25 -0.23 -7.62
CA PRO A 43 -4.65 -0.45 -8.94
C PRO A 43 -3.62 0.61 -9.34
N VAL A 44 -3.72 1.80 -8.77
CA VAL A 44 -2.80 2.93 -9.00
C VAL A 44 -2.23 3.37 -7.66
N ILE A 45 -0.90 3.38 -7.53
CA ILE A 45 -0.25 3.84 -6.29
C ILE A 45 -0.56 5.33 -6.10
N GLY A 46 -1.03 5.68 -4.90
CA GLY A 46 -1.44 7.05 -4.58
C GLY A 46 -2.94 7.27 -4.58
N THR A 47 -3.74 6.24 -4.95
CA THR A 47 -5.21 6.31 -4.91
C THR A 47 -5.81 5.66 -3.67
N ASP A 48 -5.02 5.48 -2.64
CA ASP A 48 -5.47 5.09 -1.31
C ASP A 48 -5.96 6.29 -0.49
N ALA A 49 -6.90 6.06 0.40
CA ALA A 49 -7.39 7.05 1.36
C ALA A 49 -7.53 6.40 2.74
N THR A 50 -6.78 6.93 3.71
CA THR A 50 -6.83 6.52 5.11
C THR A 50 -7.90 7.32 5.84
N VAL A 51 -8.70 6.62 6.64
CA VAL A 51 -9.61 7.22 7.62
C VAL A 51 -9.28 6.67 9.00
N TRP A 52 -9.26 7.54 10.02
CA TRP A 52 -8.90 7.15 11.37
C TRP A 52 -9.53 8.07 12.40
N SER A 53 -10.51 7.52 13.16
CA SER A 53 -11.21 8.27 14.18
C SER A 53 -11.77 9.59 13.63
N ASP A 54 -11.63 10.67 14.37
CA ASP A 54 -12.00 12.05 14.03
C ASP A 54 -10.81 12.89 13.50
N GLN A 55 -9.65 12.26 13.28
CA GLN A 55 -8.40 12.93 12.90
C GLN A 55 -8.09 12.88 11.41
N LEU A 56 -8.45 11.78 10.73
CA LEU A 56 -8.19 11.57 9.31
C LEU A 56 -9.49 11.16 8.63
N ASP A 57 -9.91 11.95 7.65
CA ASP A 57 -11.15 11.69 6.93
C ASP A 57 -10.91 11.65 5.41
N PHE A 58 -11.86 11.09 4.69
CA PHE A 58 -11.97 11.22 3.25
C PHE A 58 -13.24 11.97 2.92
N ARG A 59 -13.09 13.15 2.33
CA ARG A 59 -14.19 14.04 1.99
C ARG A 59 -14.12 14.47 0.53
N PHE A 60 -15.25 14.48 -0.13
CA PHE A 60 -15.39 14.98 -1.49
C PHE A 60 -16.70 15.76 -1.62
N GLN A 61 -16.76 16.57 -2.65
CA GLN A 61 -17.93 17.38 -2.97
C GLN A 61 -18.53 16.92 -4.29
N ASN A 62 -19.85 16.79 -4.32
CA ASN A 62 -20.58 16.72 -5.58
C ASN A 62 -20.62 18.12 -6.19
N ASN A 63 -19.73 18.36 -7.13
CA ASN A 63 -19.59 19.64 -7.86
C ASN A 63 -20.44 19.68 -9.14
N THR A 64 -21.45 18.80 -9.26
CA THR A 64 -22.45 18.78 -10.34
C THR A 64 -23.76 19.39 -9.88
N ASP A 65 -24.62 19.81 -10.82
CA ASP A 65 -25.94 20.33 -10.53
C ASP A 65 -26.98 19.25 -10.23
N TYR A 66 -26.58 17.97 -10.25
CA TYR A 66 -27.48 16.82 -10.12
C TYR A 66 -27.13 15.97 -8.89
N PRO A 67 -28.12 15.30 -8.29
CA PRO A 67 -27.84 14.38 -7.20
C PRO A 67 -27.01 13.18 -7.68
N ILE A 68 -26.17 12.67 -6.77
CA ILE A 68 -25.45 11.42 -6.96
C ILE A 68 -25.95 10.36 -5.98
N LYS A 69 -25.85 9.10 -6.36
CA LYS A 69 -26.11 7.94 -5.52
C LYS A 69 -24.83 7.10 -5.41
N ILE A 70 -24.49 6.73 -4.19
CA ILE A 70 -23.33 5.86 -3.90
C ILE A 70 -23.87 4.50 -3.47
N GLU A 71 -23.38 3.45 -4.10
CA GLU A 71 -23.63 2.07 -3.70
C GLU A 71 -22.33 1.35 -3.41
N SER A 72 -22.31 0.56 -2.33
CA SER A 72 -21.19 -0.34 -2.03
C SER A 72 -21.72 -1.67 -1.51
N TYR A 73 -21.07 -2.76 -1.92
CA TYR A 73 -21.38 -4.11 -1.45
C TYR A 73 -20.19 -5.05 -1.60
N LEU A 74 -20.18 -6.12 -0.82
CA LEU A 74 -19.26 -7.23 -1.00
C LEU A 74 -19.94 -8.32 -1.82
N ASP A 75 -19.28 -8.81 -2.85
CA ASP A 75 -19.75 -9.95 -3.61
C ASP A 75 -19.46 -11.28 -2.89
N LYS A 76 -19.93 -12.40 -3.47
CA LYS A 76 -19.73 -13.75 -2.91
C LYS A 76 -18.28 -14.18 -2.78
N ASN A 77 -17.35 -13.47 -3.43
CA ASN A 77 -15.90 -13.71 -3.37
C ASN A 77 -15.21 -12.72 -2.41
N HIS A 78 -15.97 -12.00 -1.57
CA HIS A 78 -15.50 -10.95 -0.66
C HIS A 78 -14.81 -9.78 -1.39
N LYS A 79 -15.16 -9.54 -2.65
CA LYS A 79 -14.68 -8.40 -3.42
C LYS A 79 -15.58 -7.20 -3.13
N LEU A 80 -14.96 -6.08 -2.77
CA LEU A 80 -15.66 -4.81 -2.56
C LEU A 80 -15.95 -4.15 -3.91
N HIS A 81 -17.21 -3.80 -4.11
CA HIS A 81 -17.69 -2.99 -5.23
C HIS A 81 -18.15 -1.65 -4.71
N VAL A 82 -17.74 -0.57 -5.37
CA VAL A 82 -18.18 0.80 -5.09
C VAL A 82 -18.56 1.45 -6.40
N THR A 83 -19.74 2.04 -6.46
CA THR A 83 -20.28 2.69 -7.66
C THR A 83 -20.89 4.04 -7.31
N ILE A 84 -20.60 5.04 -8.11
CA ILE A 84 -21.28 6.35 -8.08
C ILE A 84 -22.16 6.43 -9.32
N TYR A 85 -23.45 6.67 -9.11
CA TYR A 85 -24.44 6.97 -10.14
C TYR A 85 -24.74 8.46 -10.13
N GLY A 86 -24.90 9.05 -11.28
CA GLY A 86 -25.23 10.47 -11.43
C GLY A 86 -25.63 10.79 -12.87
N THR A 87 -26.00 12.03 -13.11
CA THR A 87 -26.26 12.55 -14.45
C THR A 87 -24.98 13.12 -15.02
N ASP A 88 -24.46 12.50 -16.06
CA ASP A 88 -23.30 13.01 -16.79
C ASP A 88 -23.77 13.97 -17.90
N THR A 89 -23.53 15.26 -17.71
CA THR A 89 -23.86 16.32 -18.69
C THR A 89 -22.67 16.72 -19.53
N THR A 90 -21.45 16.28 -19.19
CA THR A 90 -20.22 16.72 -19.83
C THR A 90 -19.57 15.67 -20.71
N GLY A 91 -19.79 14.38 -20.42
CA GLY A 91 -19.08 13.28 -21.02
C GLY A 91 -17.58 13.24 -20.63
N ILE A 92 -17.20 13.98 -19.58
CA ILE A 92 -15.82 14.07 -19.10
C ILE A 92 -15.65 13.13 -17.92
N HIS A 93 -14.61 12.29 -17.95
CA HIS A 93 -14.24 11.42 -16.85
C HIS A 93 -12.76 11.49 -16.53
N GLY A 94 -12.40 11.06 -15.32
CA GLY A 94 -11.03 11.02 -14.85
C GLY A 94 -10.36 9.67 -15.12
N GLU A 95 -9.11 9.72 -15.53
CA GLU A 95 -8.20 8.58 -15.62
C GLU A 95 -6.99 8.84 -14.71
N PRO A 96 -7.06 8.44 -13.42
CA PRO A 96 -5.92 8.60 -12.53
C PRO A 96 -4.81 7.61 -12.90
N TYR A 97 -3.57 8.11 -12.87
CA TYR A 97 -2.36 7.31 -13.06
C TYR A 97 -1.22 7.83 -12.19
N HIS A 98 -0.19 7.03 -12.01
CA HIS A 98 0.98 7.45 -11.23
C HIS A 98 2.27 7.32 -12.02
N VAL A 99 3.26 8.12 -11.63
CA VAL A 99 4.65 8.02 -12.07
C VAL A 99 5.51 7.72 -10.85
N VAL A 100 6.24 6.62 -10.88
CA VAL A 100 7.17 6.26 -9.79
C VAL A 100 8.42 7.11 -9.92
N ILE A 101 8.69 7.91 -8.90
CA ILE A 101 9.89 8.76 -8.81
C ILE A 101 11.04 8.00 -8.17
N SER A 102 10.77 7.24 -7.11
CA SER A 102 11.76 6.41 -6.45
C SER A 102 11.12 5.21 -5.76
N THR A 103 11.92 4.16 -5.60
CA THR A 103 11.57 2.94 -4.86
C THR A 103 12.66 2.65 -3.84
N VAL A 104 12.25 2.35 -2.61
CA VAL A 104 13.12 1.88 -1.53
C VAL A 104 12.71 0.43 -1.24
N PRO A 105 13.50 -0.57 -1.65
CA PRO A 105 13.19 -1.96 -1.35
C PRO A 105 13.16 -2.21 0.16
N TYR A 106 12.22 -3.04 0.62
CA TYR A 106 12.26 -3.57 1.98
C TYR A 106 13.48 -4.47 2.17
N LYS A 107 13.93 -4.62 3.41
CA LYS A 107 15.01 -5.53 3.80
C LYS A 107 14.45 -6.68 4.63
N ASN A 108 15.21 -7.74 4.74
CA ASN A 108 14.99 -8.76 5.75
C ASN A 108 15.84 -8.39 6.97
N THR A 109 15.22 -8.24 8.12
CA THR A 109 15.87 -8.00 9.41
C THR A 109 15.73 -9.24 10.27
N TYR A 110 16.78 -9.54 11.05
CA TYR A 110 16.88 -10.75 11.86
C TYR A 110 17.05 -10.37 13.32
N GLN A 111 16.19 -10.91 14.18
CA GLN A 111 16.17 -10.64 15.60
C GLN A 111 16.41 -11.93 16.38
N PRO A 112 17.27 -11.91 17.43
CA PRO A 112 17.49 -13.08 18.26
C PRO A 112 16.24 -13.43 19.07
N LYS A 113 15.97 -14.73 19.18
CA LYS A 113 14.85 -15.27 19.98
C LYS A 113 15.20 -16.65 20.50
N ASP A 114 15.45 -16.77 21.81
CA ASP A 114 15.91 -18.00 22.46
C ASP A 114 14.92 -19.16 22.32
N SER A 115 13.62 -18.87 22.15
CA SER A 115 12.60 -19.89 21.97
C SER A 115 12.64 -20.61 20.60
N ILE A 116 13.46 -20.13 19.64
CA ILE A 116 13.71 -20.85 18.39
C ILE A 116 14.72 -21.96 18.69
N PRO A 117 14.44 -23.23 18.35
CA PRO A 117 15.39 -24.32 18.57
C PRO A 117 16.69 -24.11 17.79
N VAL A 118 17.84 -24.46 18.42
CA VAL A 118 19.15 -24.42 17.76
C VAL A 118 19.13 -25.29 16.51
N GLY A 119 19.70 -24.79 15.42
CA GLY A 119 19.74 -25.47 14.12
C GLY A 119 18.52 -25.21 13.23
N THR A 120 17.52 -24.51 13.73
CA THR A 120 16.34 -24.14 12.95
C THR A 120 16.63 -22.91 12.07
N GLU A 121 16.17 -22.95 10.80
CA GLU A 121 16.24 -21.77 9.92
C GLU A 121 15.48 -20.57 10.50
N PRO A 122 15.95 -19.35 10.23
CA PRO A 122 15.25 -18.15 10.67
C PRO A 122 13.79 -18.15 10.23
N GLN A 123 12.88 -17.93 11.18
CA GLN A 123 11.44 -17.97 10.99
C GLN A 123 10.89 -16.57 10.79
N ARG A 124 10.16 -16.35 9.69
CA ARG A 124 9.49 -15.09 9.45
C ARG A 124 8.36 -14.86 10.46
N ASP A 125 8.30 -13.65 11.02
CA ASP A 125 7.14 -13.24 11.79
C ASP A 125 5.96 -12.87 10.84
N PRO A 126 4.84 -13.61 10.88
CA PRO A 126 3.68 -13.32 10.05
C PRO A 126 2.97 -12.02 10.42
N ASN A 127 3.16 -11.51 11.64
CA ASN A 127 2.53 -10.28 12.12
C ASN A 127 3.20 -9.00 11.57
N TYR A 128 4.38 -9.12 10.96
CA TYR A 128 5.06 -8.02 10.31
C TYR A 128 4.87 -8.10 8.79
N SER A 129 4.09 -7.18 8.26
CA SER A 129 3.95 -6.98 6.83
C SER A 129 5.19 -6.32 6.26
N ARG A 130 5.62 -6.77 5.06
CA ARG A 130 6.73 -6.17 4.33
C ARG A 130 6.20 -5.34 3.17
N TYR A 131 6.73 -4.13 3.02
CA TYR A 131 6.35 -3.22 1.94
C TYR A 131 7.58 -2.51 1.38
N ASN A 132 7.67 -2.39 0.06
CA ASN A 132 8.58 -1.43 -0.53
C ASN A 132 8.10 -0.01 -0.23
N GLY A 133 9.06 0.89 0.00
CA GLY A 133 8.78 2.32 0.02
C GLY A 133 8.72 2.88 -1.40
N TYR A 134 7.89 3.90 -1.61
CA TYR A 134 7.72 4.56 -2.89
C TYR A 134 7.60 6.07 -2.71
N THR A 135 8.18 6.81 -3.64
CA THR A 135 7.76 8.18 -3.92
C THR A 135 7.11 8.17 -5.29
N VAL A 136 5.86 8.61 -5.37
CA VAL A 136 5.09 8.65 -6.62
C VAL A 136 4.38 9.98 -6.79
N ASP A 137 4.30 10.43 -8.03
CA ASP A 137 3.41 11.50 -8.42
C ASP A 137 2.11 10.91 -8.95
N LEU A 138 0.99 11.27 -8.33
CA LEU A 138 -0.35 10.90 -8.75
C LEU A 138 -0.90 12.00 -9.65
N TYR A 139 -1.27 11.63 -10.85
CA TYR A 139 -1.91 12.51 -11.83
C TYR A 139 -3.36 12.09 -12.07
N GLN A 140 -4.18 13.06 -12.43
CA GLN A 140 -5.48 12.85 -13.03
C GLN A 140 -5.46 13.39 -14.46
N LYS A 141 -5.74 12.53 -15.41
CA LYS A 141 -6.00 12.90 -16.79
C LYS A 141 -7.51 12.98 -16.97
N LEU A 142 -8.02 14.10 -17.47
CA LEU A 142 -9.42 14.24 -17.85
C LEU A 142 -9.57 13.93 -19.33
N VAL A 143 -10.53 13.11 -19.67
CA VAL A 143 -10.84 12.66 -21.04
C VAL A 143 -12.28 12.93 -21.38
N ASP A 144 -12.54 13.33 -22.64
CA ASP A 144 -13.88 13.50 -23.16
C ASP A 144 -14.50 12.16 -23.60
N LYS A 145 -15.76 12.19 -24.03
CA LYS A 145 -16.50 11.02 -24.52
C LYS A 145 -15.87 10.33 -25.74
N ASN A 146 -14.94 10.99 -26.44
CA ASN A 146 -14.24 10.43 -27.60
C ASN A 146 -12.84 9.89 -27.22
N GLY A 147 -12.48 9.91 -25.92
CA GLY A 147 -11.17 9.48 -25.43
C GLY A 147 -10.06 10.52 -25.62
N LYS A 148 -10.39 11.78 -26.01
CA LYS A 148 -9.41 12.83 -26.16
C LYS A 148 -9.05 13.42 -24.78
N THR A 149 -7.77 13.52 -24.49
CA THR A 149 -7.28 14.19 -23.29
C THR A 149 -7.58 15.68 -23.34
N ILE A 150 -8.26 16.19 -22.32
CA ILE A 150 -8.60 17.60 -22.12
C ILE A 150 -7.54 18.28 -21.27
N SER A 151 -7.15 17.63 -20.16
CA SER A 151 -6.15 18.12 -19.22
C SER A 151 -5.43 16.99 -18.50
N THR A 152 -4.28 17.31 -17.94
CA THR A 152 -3.53 16.42 -17.04
C THR A 152 -3.04 17.25 -15.87
N THR A 153 -3.39 16.87 -14.65
CA THR A 153 -3.08 17.62 -13.44
C THR A 153 -2.35 16.72 -12.45
N LEU A 154 -1.24 17.20 -11.89
CA LEU A 154 -0.59 16.59 -10.74
C LEU A 154 -1.47 16.84 -9.51
N LEU A 155 -2.01 15.76 -8.91
CA LEU A 155 -2.82 15.86 -7.70
C LEU A 155 -1.96 15.91 -6.44
N TYR A 156 -1.05 14.93 -6.29
CA TYR A 156 -0.23 14.77 -5.09
C TYR A 156 1.11 14.12 -5.42
N ARG A 157 2.15 14.52 -4.69
CA ARG A 157 3.35 13.71 -4.50
C ARG A 157 3.19 12.90 -3.20
N ASN A 158 3.13 11.60 -3.32
CA ASN A 158 2.96 10.68 -2.19
C ASN A 158 4.27 9.95 -1.89
N THR A 159 4.68 9.94 -0.61
CA THR A 159 5.82 9.13 -0.15
C THR A 159 5.33 8.08 0.83
N TYR A 160 5.56 6.81 0.52
CA TYR A 160 5.25 5.64 1.34
C TYR A 160 6.55 5.10 1.91
N LYS A 161 6.53 4.76 3.21
CA LYS A 161 7.70 4.17 3.88
C LYS A 161 7.88 2.71 3.46
N ALA A 162 9.13 2.25 3.43
CA ALA A 162 9.42 0.83 3.42
C ALA A 162 9.11 0.23 4.81
N SER A 163 8.69 -1.04 4.84
CA SER A 163 8.55 -1.83 6.05
C SER A 163 9.29 -3.14 5.85
N ASP A 164 10.26 -3.42 6.71
CA ASP A 164 11.12 -4.57 6.59
C ASP A 164 10.42 -5.86 7.06
N ALA A 165 10.79 -6.98 6.46
CA ALA A 165 10.40 -8.29 6.96
C ALA A 165 11.21 -8.64 8.21
N VAL A 166 10.54 -9.12 9.26
CA VAL A 166 11.20 -9.54 10.50
C VAL A 166 11.30 -11.07 10.52
N TYR A 167 12.50 -11.56 10.83
CA TYR A 167 12.78 -12.98 11.03
C TYR A 167 13.37 -13.18 12.42
N TYR A 168 12.98 -14.24 13.10
CA TYR A 168 13.55 -14.66 14.37
C TYR A 168 14.48 -15.84 14.18
N TYR A 169 15.61 -15.83 14.89
CA TYR A 169 16.59 -16.92 14.86
C TYR A 169 17.14 -17.21 16.26
N ASN A 170 17.66 -18.42 16.49
CA ASN A 170 18.36 -18.73 17.74
C ASN A 170 19.71 -18.01 17.74
N PRO A 171 20.07 -17.25 18.82
CA PRO A 171 21.33 -16.52 18.88
C PRO A 171 22.59 -17.38 18.64
N ALA A 172 22.56 -18.66 19.05
CA ALA A 172 23.68 -19.58 18.83
C ALA A 172 23.94 -19.90 17.35
N ASP A 173 22.94 -19.67 16.49
CA ASP A 173 23.02 -19.95 15.05
C ASP A 173 23.37 -18.71 14.20
N ALA A 174 23.67 -17.56 14.80
CA ALA A 174 23.95 -16.33 14.06
C ALA A 174 25.01 -16.54 12.97
N ALA A 175 26.14 -17.13 13.34
CA ALA A 175 27.23 -17.40 12.40
C ALA A 175 26.83 -18.42 11.32
N ARG A 176 26.06 -19.44 11.69
CA ARG A 176 25.56 -20.47 10.77
C ARG A 176 24.72 -19.90 9.64
N TRP A 177 23.89 -18.91 9.95
CA TRP A 177 22.98 -18.27 8.99
C TRP A 177 23.57 -16.98 8.37
N GLY A 178 24.84 -16.65 8.70
CA GLY A 178 25.50 -15.45 8.23
C GLY A 178 24.82 -14.16 8.71
N ILE A 179 24.23 -14.19 9.92
CA ILE A 179 23.56 -13.05 10.51
C ILE A 179 24.56 -12.28 11.37
N ASP A 180 24.68 -10.98 11.14
CA ASP A 180 25.42 -10.08 12.02
C ASP A 180 24.48 -9.65 13.17
N PRO A 181 24.75 -10.07 14.42
CA PRO A 181 23.89 -9.73 15.57
C PRO A 181 23.81 -8.23 15.88
N SER A 182 24.82 -7.45 15.46
CA SER A 182 24.88 -6.02 15.73
C SER A 182 23.97 -5.21 14.81
N THR A 183 23.81 -5.66 13.58
CA THR A 183 22.99 -4.99 12.56
C THR A 183 21.65 -5.68 12.30
N GLY A 184 21.52 -6.96 12.67
CA GLY A 184 20.36 -7.77 12.32
C GLY A 184 20.23 -8.05 10.82
N LEU A 185 21.30 -7.96 10.06
CA LEU A 185 21.31 -8.20 8.61
C LEU A 185 22.13 -9.45 8.29
N LYS A 186 21.82 -10.13 7.17
CA LYS A 186 22.70 -11.16 6.64
C LYS A 186 23.89 -10.51 5.94
N THR A 187 25.08 -11.02 6.25
CA THR A 187 26.29 -10.72 5.47
C THR A 187 26.19 -11.45 4.12
N LEU A 188 26.44 -10.73 3.02
CA LEU A 188 26.31 -11.25 1.65
C LEU A 188 27.41 -12.23 1.22
N THR A 189 28.18 -12.81 2.14
CA THR A 189 29.23 -13.78 1.79
C THR A 189 28.69 -15.20 1.97
N PRO A 190 28.55 -16.01 0.89
CA PRO A 190 28.35 -17.44 1.06
C PRO A 190 29.56 -18.04 1.77
N VAL A 191 29.39 -18.56 2.97
CA VAL A 191 30.39 -19.42 3.57
C VAL A 191 30.42 -20.70 2.74
N THR A 192 31.43 -20.83 1.87
CA THR A 192 31.70 -22.11 1.21
C THR A 192 32.03 -23.13 2.32
N PRO A 193 31.31 -24.24 2.45
CA PRO A 193 31.64 -25.23 3.45
C PRO A 193 33.05 -25.77 3.16
N THR A 194 33.94 -25.61 4.14
CA THR A 194 35.27 -26.22 4.10
C THR A 194 35.06 -27.75 4.05
N PRO A 195 35.60 -28.48 3.05
CA PRO A 195 35.49 -29.93 3.05
C PRO A 195 36.20 -30.48 4.28
N SER A 196 35.51 -31.39 5.00
CA SER A 196 36.10 -32.12 6.12
C SER A 196 37.31 -32.89 5.63
N PRO A 197 38.44 -32.87 6.36
CA PRO A 197 39.59 -33.71 6.02
C PRO A 197 39.19 -35.19 6.15
N SER A 198 39.48 -35.93 5.11
CA SER A 198 39.36 -37.40 5.02
C SER A 198 40.36 -38.11 5.92
#